data_13ede030644c4dc630fbcbe8b5288d6c
#
_entry.id   13ede030644c4dc630fbcbe8b5288d6c
#
_cell.length_a   1.000
_cell.length_b   1.000
_cell.length_c   1.000
_cell.angle_alpha   90.00
_cell.angle_beta   90.00
_cell.angle_gamma   90.00
#
_symmetry.space_group_name_H-M   'P 1'
#
loop_
_entity.id
_entity.type
_entity.pdbx_description
1 polymer ?
#
loop_
_entity_poly.entity_id
_entity_poly.type
_entity_poly.pdbx_seq_one_letter_code
_entity_poly.pdbx_strand_id
1 'polypeptide(L)'
;MQTTPHIGLETESIVIFSLLAIAGLLIDLFAHRADKPISVKAAAMWSLFWIAVGSLFGAFLWYHFSKEVASLYFAGYAFEMAISVDNLFAIMAVFSWFGISSGYTHRVLYWGVLGAVVFRLIFVLIGTGLFSLGAYVEFVFAFMVALSAVLMIKKKGNDGISDFSNHPAYKFVKFFVPLYPKLVGHNFFVSNAHVQEELKKEENKHIVLKRKGLVYATPLFLCLAIVETSDVM
;
A
#
# COMPACT_ATOMS: atom_id res chain seq x y z
N MET A 1 -37.56 -12.48 20.12
CA MET A 1 -36.64 -12.87 19.05
C MET A 1 -36.30 -11.61 18.27
N GLN A 2 -35.22 -10.95 18.63
CA GLN A 2 -34.71 -9.83 17.84
C GLN A 2 -33.98 -10.42 16.64
N THR A 3 -34.56 -10.28 15.47
CA THR A 3 -33.89 -10.56 14.20
C THR A 3 -32.75 -9.55 14.09
N THR A 4 -31.51 -10.04 14.25
CA THR A 4 -30.34 -9.24 13.86
C THR A 4 -30.57 -8.74 12.44
N PRO A 5 -30.51 -7.42 12.18
CA PRO A 5 -30.62 -6.94 10.83
C PRO A 5 -29.43 -7.53 10.04
N HIS A 6 -29.72 -8.37 9.07
CA HIS A 6 -28.73 -8.74 8.07
C HIS A 6 -28.36 -7.43 7.35
N ILE A 7 -27.24 -6.83 7.76
CA ILE A 7 -26.61 -5.73 7.03
C ILE A 7 -25.92 -6.36 5.80
N GLY A 8 -26.70 -7.04 4.97
CA GLY A 8 -26.29 -7.44 3.65
C GLY A 8 -26.60 -6.25 2.74
N LEU A 9 -25.58 -5.58 2.22
CA LEU A 9 -25.79 -4.65 1.12
C LEU A 9 -26.53 -5.41 0.01
N GLU A 10 -27.62 -4.84 -0.49
CA GLU A 10 -28.33 -5.42 -1.63
C GLU A 10 -27.35 -5.59 -2.80
N THR A 11 -27.52 -6.64 -3.57
CA THR A 11 -26.63 -6.97 -4.70
C THR A 11 -26.40 -5.77 -5.62
N GLU A 12 -27.43 -4.93 -5.81
CA GLU A 12 -27.35 -3.70 -6.60
C GLU A 12 -26.31 -2.72 -6.05
N SER A 13 -26.25 -2.52 -4.74
CA SER A 13 -25.29 -1.61 -4.11
C SER A 13 -23.85 -2.10 -4.22
N ILE A 14 -23.65 -3.43 -4.13
CA ILE A 14 -22.34 -4.05 -4.34
C ILE A 14 -21.90 -3.85 -5.79
N VAL A 15 -22.80 -4.03 -6.74
CA VAL A 15 -22.53 -3.84 -8.18
C VAL A 15 -22.20 -2.36 -8.47
N ILE A 16 -23.00 -1.43 -7.97
CA ILE A 16 -22.76 0.02 -8.15
C ILE A 16 -21.42 0.41 -7.57
N PHE A 17 -21.13 -0.02 -6.34
CA PHE A 17 -19.85 0.25 -5.69
C PHE A 17 -18.67 -0.32 -6.50
N SER A 18 -18.78 -1.58 -6.93
CA SER A 18 -17.72 -2.24 -7.71
C SER A 18 -17.49 -1.53 -9.04
N LEU A 19 -18.53 -1.10 -9.73
CA LEU A 19 -18.41 -0.34 -10.97
C LEU A 19 -17.76 1.01 -10.74
N LEU A 20 -18.15 1.74 -9.69
CA LEU A 20 -17.53 3.02 -9.33
C LEU A 20 -16.05 2.85 -8.95
N ALA A 21 -15.72 1.82 -8.17
CA ALA A 21 -14.35 1.54 -7.78
C ALA A 21 -13.47 1.17 -8.98
N ILE A 22 -13.96 0.31 -9.87
CA ILE A 22 -13.24 -0.06 -11.10
C ILE A 22 -13.10 1.14 -12.05
N ALA A 23 -14.17 1.90 -12.25
CA ALA A 23 -14.12 3.10 -13.08
C ALA A 23 -13.15 4.13 -12.50
N GLY A 24 -13.18 4.35 -11.18
CA GLY A 24 -12.25 5.23 -10.49
C GLY A 24 -10.80 4.81 -10.66
N LEU A 25 -10.51 3.53 -10.44
CA LEU A 25 -9.17 2.98 -10.65
C LEU A 25 -8.71 3.16 -12.10
N LEU A 26 -9.55 2.87 -13.07
CA LEU A 26 -9.22 3.05 -14.48
C LEU A 26 -8.98 4.52 -14.82
N ILE A 27 -9.82 5.44 -14.35
CA ILE A 27 -9.65 6.89 -14.58
C ILE A 27 -8.31 7.34 -14.02
N ASP A 28 -7.98 6.95 -12.79
CA ASP A 28 -6.71 7.34 -12.16
C ASP A 28 -5.50 6.78 -12.90
N LEU A 29 -5.56 5.51 -13.30
CA LEU A 29 -4.50 4.85 -14.08
C LEU A 29 -4.30 5.50 -15.46
N PHE A 30 -5.38 5.90 -16.13
CA PHE A 30 -5.28 6.53 -17.46
C PHE A 30 -4.91 8.01 -17.39
N ALA A 31 -5.42 8.74 -16.39
CA ALA A 31 -5.14 10.18 -16.21
C ALA A 31 -3.66 10.45 -15.87
N HIS A 32 -2.99 9.53 -15.17
CA HIS A 32 -1.63 9.72 -14.68
C HIS A 32 -0.58 8.89 -15.44
N ARG A 33 -0.87 8.51 -16.68
CA ARG A 33 0.05 7.73 -17.53
C ARG A 33 1.33 8.47 -17.96
N ALA A 34 1.34 9.78 -17.92
CA ALA A 34 2.49 10.57 -18.36
C ALA A 34 3.44 10.84 -17.17
N ASP A 35 4.73 10.54 -17.35
CA ASP A 35 5.82 10.82 -16.39
C ASP A 35 6.08 12.34 -16.21
N LYS A 36 5.02 13.16 -16.19
CA LYS A 36 5.13 14.59 -15.97
C LYS A 36 4.90 14.93 -14.50
N PRO A 37 5.73 15.78 -13.91
CA PRO A 37 5.51 16.22 -12.53
C PRO A 37 4.17 16.96 -12.44
N ILE A 38 3.30 16.45 -11.56
CA ILE A 38 1.99 17.06 -11.30
C ILE A 38 2.18 18.26 -10.37
N SER A 39 1.55 19.38 -10.68
CA SER A 39 1.59 20.54 -9.81
C SER A 39 0.81 20.28 -8.51
N VAL A 40 1.24 20.85 -7.39
CA VAL A 40 0.58 20.73 -6.09
C VAL A 40 -0.91 21.12 -6.17
N LYS A 41 -1.24 22.15 -6.96
CA LYS A 41 -2.62 22.59 -7.18
C LYS A 41 -3.45 21.52 -7.89
N ALA A 42 -2.90 20.88 -8.92
CA ALA A 42 -3.59 19.81 -9.63
C ALA A 42 -3.77 18.58 -8.74
N ALA A 43 -2.75 18.21 -7.97
CA ALA A 43 -2.85 17.11 -6.99
C ALA A 43 -3.93 17.38 -5.94
N ALA A 44 -3.98 18.58 -5.38
CA ALA A 44 -5.02 18.99 -4.42
C ALA A 44 -6.43 18.93 -5.02
N MET A 45 -6.60 19.39 -6.27
CA MET A 45 -7.90 19.31 -6.96
C MET A 45 -8.34 17.86 -7.20
N TRP A 46 -7.44 16.99 -7.61
CA TRP A 46 -7.71 15.56 -7.77
C TRP A 46 -8.09 14.89 -6.43
N SER A 47 -7.36 15.21 -5.36
CA SER A 47 -7.68 14.72 -4.02
C SER A 47 -9.07 15.17 -3.57
N LEU A 48 -9.40 16.45 -3.74
CA LEU A 48 -10.73 16.98 -3.44
C LEU A 48 -11.84 16.32 -4.26
N PHE A 49 -11.59 16.08 -5.53
CA PHE A 49 -12.52 15.37 -6.40
C PHE A 49 -12.84 13.96 -5.85
N TRP A 50 -11.81 13.17 -5.49
CA TRP A 50 -12.02 11.83 -4.95
C TRP A 50 -12.67 11.84 -3.56
N ILE A 51 -12.33 12.81 -2.71
CA ILE A 51 -13.00 13.01 -1.42
C ILE A 51 -14.48 13.32 -1.63
N ALA A 52 -14.81 14.16 -2.60
CA ALA A 52 -16.20 14.47 -2.92
C ALA A 52 -16.96 13.23 -3.45
N VAL A 53 -16.36 12.43 -4.31
CA VAL A 53 -16.94 11.18 -4.81
C VAL A 53 -17.23 10.21 -3.66
N GLY A 54 -16.28 10.00 -2.75
CA GLY A 54 -16.46 9.16 -1.55
C GLY A 54 -17.55 9.71 -0.62
N SER A 55 -17.59 11.03 -0.42
CA SER A 55 -18.63 11.68 0.39
C SER A 55 -20.02 11.56 -0.22
N LEU A 56 -20.14 11.68 -1.54
CA LEU A 56 -21.40 11.48 -2.26
C LEU A 56 -21.91 10.05 -2.15
N PHE A 57 -21.02 9.07 -2.18
CA PHE A 57 -21.39 7.68 -1.94
C PHE A 57 -21.90 7.47 -0.50
N GLY A 58 -21.26 8.09 0.49
CA GLY A 58 -21.77 8.07 1.87
C GLY A 58 -23.15 8.73 2.00
N ALA A 59 -23.40 9.83 1.29
CA ALA A 59 -24.71 10.47 1.25
C ALA A 59 -25.78 9.58 0.55
N PHE A 60 -25.39 8.85 -0.50
CA PHE A 60 -26.23 7.85 -1.13
C PHE A 60 -26.62 6.74 -0.15
N LEU A 61 -25.68 6.22 0.63
CA LEU A 61 -25.97 5.22 1.67
C LEU A 61 -26.93 5.75 2.72
N TRP A 62 -26.80 7.00 3.11
CA TRP A 62 -27.72 7.65 4.05
C TRP A 62 -29.13 7.71 3.51
N TYR A 63 -29.28 8.09 2.26
CA TYR A 63 -30.61 8.25 1.64
C TYR A 63 -31.29 6.91 1.34
N HIS A 64 -30.53 5.91 0.88
CA HIS A 64 -31.06 4.64 0.43
C HIS A 64 -31.21 3.57 1.53
N PHE A 65 -30.35 3.61 2.54
CA PHE A 65 -30.34 2.57 3.58
C PHE A 65 -30.73 3.14 4.94
N SER A 66 -29.77 3.57 5.72
CA SER A 66 -30.03 4.12 7.02
C SER A 66 -28.90 5.03 7.50
N LYS A 67 -29.20 5.82 8.54
CA LYS A 67 -28.22 6.67 9.18
C LYS A 67 -27.08 5.84 9.79
N GLU A 68 -27.38 4.67 10.33
CA GLU A 68 -26.41 3.75 10.95
C GLU A 68 -25.41 3.25 9.93
N VAL A 69 -25.86 2.78 8.76
CA VAL A 69 -25.01 2.32 7.66
C VAL A 69 -24.10 3.44 7.17
N ALA A 70 -24.66 4.64 6.97
CA ALA A 70 -23.88 5.79 6.53
C ALA A 70 -22.85 6.21 7.58
N SER A 71 -23.19 6.18 8.88
CA SER A 71 -22.25 6.52 9.95
C SER A 71 -21.07 5.54 10.03
N LEU A 72 -21.31 4.25 9.85
CA LEU A 72 -20.25 3.23 9.77
C LEU A 72 -19.34 3.46 8.55
N TYR A 73 -19.95 3.78 7.41
CA TYR A 73 -19.19 4.12 6.21
C TYR A 73 -18.29 5.34 6.43
N PHE A 74 -18.84 6.44 6.94
CA PHE A 74 -18.06 7.67 7.20
C PHE A 74 -16.98 7.47 8.24
N ALA A 75 -17.24 6.68 9.29
CA ALA A 75 -16.21 6.31 10.26
C ALA A 75 -15.07 5.55 9.60
N GLY A 76 -15.36 4.50 8.82
CA GLY A 76 -14.35 3.75 8.08
C GLY A 76 -13.59 4.63 7.08
N TYR A 77 -14.31 5.49 6.35
CA TYR A 77 -13.70 6.42 5.38
C TYR A 77 -12.75 7.42 6.06
N ALA A 78 -13.12 7.96 7.22
CA ALA A 78 -12.25 8.85 7.98
C ALA A 78 -11.00 8.13 8.50
N PHE A 79 -11.13 6.88 8.96
CA PHE A 79 -10.00 6.04 9.33
C PHE A 79 -9.06 5.79 8.15
N GLU A 80 -9.59 5.43 7.00
CA GLU A 80 -8.78 5.22 5.78
C GLU A 80 -8.02 6.47 5.37
N MET A 81 -8.66 7.64 5.44
CA MET A 81 -8.01 8.92 5.17
C MET A 81 -6.87 9.21 6.15
N ALA A 82 -7.07 8.94 7.45
CA ALA A 82 -6.04 9.15 8.46
C ALA A 82 -4.82 8.23 8.23
N ILE A 83 -5.05 6.94 7.98
CA ILE A 83 -4.01 5.94 7.71
C ILE A 83 -3.28 6.27 6.40
N SER A 84 -4.01 6.74 5.38
CA SER A 84 -3.41 7.12 4.08
C SER A 84 -2.39 8.25 4.22
N VAL A 85 -2.60 9.21 5.13
CA VAL A 85 -1.62 10.27 5.41
C VAL A 85 -0.36 9.69 6.04
N ASP A 86 -0.49 8.77 6.99
CA ASP A 86 0.65 8.11 7.63
C ASP A 86 1.46 7.29 6.62
N ASN A 87 0.79 6.53 5.76
CA ASN A 87 1.42 5.78 4.68
C ASN A 87 2.21 6.66 3.71
N LEU A 88 1.73 7.88 3.43
CA LEU A 88 2.45 8.83 2.59
C LEU A 88 3.81 9.22 3.21
N PHE A 89 3.86 9.44 4.54
CA PHE A 89 5.13 9.71 5.22
C PHE A 89 6.07 8.49 5.18
N ALA A 90 5.55 7.28 5.36
CA ALA A 90 6.33 6.05 5.24
C ALA A 90 6.93 5.91 3.83
N ILE A 91 6.14 6.14 2.78
CA ILE A 91 6.59 6.11 1.38
C ILE A 91 7.71 7.15 1.14
N MET A 92 7.54 8.38 1.62
CA MET A 92 8.55 9.43 1.47
C MET A 92 9.85 9.05 2.19
N ALA A 93 9.77 8.48 3.40
CA ALA A 93 10.94 8.01 4.15
C ALA A 93 11.68 6.89 3.39
N VAL A 94 10.94 5.92 2.84
CA VAL A 94 11.52 4.82 2.05
C VAL A 94 12.20 5.35 0.79
N PHE A 95 11.55 6.24 0.04
CA PHE A 95 12.13 6.85 -1.17
C PHE A 95 13.41 7.63 -0.85
N SER A 96 13.41 8.39 0.24
CA SER A 96 14.58 9.13 0.71
C SER A 96 15.74 8.19 1.06
N TRP A 97 15.44 7.10 1.76
CA TRP A 97 16.47 6.12 2.16
C TRP A 97 17.10 5.39 0.97
N PHE A 98 16.30 5.03 -0.03
CA PHE A 98 16.80 4.41 -1.26
C PHE A 98 17.38 5.42 -2.27
N GLY A 99 17.27 6.73 -2.03
CA GLY A 99 17.71 7.78 -2.95
C GLY A 99 16.97 7.73 -4.29
N ILE A 100 15.69 7.34 -4.28
CA ILE A 100 14.88 7.21 -5.49
C ILE A 100 14.51 8.60 -6.00
N SER A 101 14.99 8.93 -7.19
CA SER A 101 14.66 10.20 -7.85
C SER A 101 13.19 10.21 -8.32
N SER A 102 12.66 11.42 -8.52
CA SER A 102 11.26 11.65 -8.92
C SER A 102 10.83 10.92 -10.19
N GLY A 103 11.77 10.62 -11.10
CA GLY A 103 11.47 9.85 -12.32
C GLY A 103 11.09 8.37 -12.09
N TYR A 104 11.51 7.80 -10.96
CA TYR A 104 11.21 6.40 -10.62
C TYR A 104 10.03 6.26 -9.66
N THR A 105 9.68 7.33 -8.96
CA THR A 105 8.64 7.37 -7.94
C THR A 105 7.28 6.92 -8.47
N HIS A 106 6.91 7.40 -9.65
CA HIS A 106 5.62 7.10 -10.28
C HIS A 106 5.40 5.60 -10.48
N ARG A 107 6.42 4.88 -10.94
CA ARG A 107 6.30 3.43 -11.18
C ARG A 107 6.13 2.64 -9.87
N VAL A 108 6.87 3.01 -8.83
CA VAL A 108 6.73 2.35 -7.52
C VAL A 108 5.36 2.62 -6.94
N LEU A 109 4.88 3.87 -7.01
CA LEU A 109 3.55 4.24 -6.52
C LEU A 109 2.43 3.53 -7.29
N TYR A 110 2.55 3.43 -8.62
CA TYR A 110 1.56 2.73 -9.43
C TYR A 110 1.40 1.26 -9.02
N TRP A 111 2.50 0.53 -8.91
CA TRP A 111 2.48 -0.87 -8.47
C TRP A 111 2.13 -1.00 -7.00
N GLY A 112 2.52 -0.02 -6.16
CA GLY A 112 2.14 0.07 -4.77
C GLY A 112 0.63 0.21 -4.60
N VAL A 113 -0.01 1.13 -5.28
CA VAL A 113 -1.48 1.27 -5.22
C VAL A 113 -2.18 -0.01 -5.66
N LEU A 114 -1.72 -0.65 -6.74
CA LEU A 114 -2.31 -1.90 -7.21
C LEU A 114 -2.11 -3.03 -6.18
N GLY A 115 -0.92 -3.14 -5.62
CA GLY A 115 -0.59 -4.09 -4.56
C GLY A 115 -1.45 -3.88 -3.32
N ALA A 116 -1.54 -2.64 -2.83
CA ALA A 116 -2.35 -2.27 -1.67
C ALA A 116 -3.83 -2.66 -1.85
N VAL A 117 -4.42 -2.42 -3.02
CA VAL A 117 -5.80 -2.84 -3.32
C VAL A 117 -5.96 -4.35 -3.23
N VAL A 118 -5.04 -5.11 -3.82
CA VAL A 118 -5.07 -6.59 -3.80
C VAL A 118 -4.90 -7.12 -2.38
N PHE A 119 -3.88 -6.65 -1.65
CA PHE A 119 -3.64 -7.08 -0.27
C PHE A 119 -4.80 -6.72 0.64
N ARG A 120 -5.33 -5.50 0.55
CA ARG A 120 -6.49 -5.06 1.34
C ARG A 120 -7.71 -5.94 1.07
N LEU A 121 -8.00 -6.26 -0.19
CA LEU A 121 -9.08 -7.19 -0.55
C LEU A 121 -8.89 -8.56 0.10
N ILE A 122 -7.69 -9.14 0.02
CA ILE A 122 -7.36 -10.44 0.63
C ILE A 122 -7.54 -10.38 2.14
N PHE A 123 -7.00 -9.35 2.82
CA PHE A 123 -7.11 -9.23 4.27
C PHE A 123 -8.53 -8.98 4.75
N VAL A 124 -9.32 -8.21 4.02
CA VAL A 124 -10.75 -8.00 4.34
C VAL A 124 -11.52 -9.31 4.20
N LEU A 125 -11.29 -10.08 3.12
CA LEU A 125 -11.96 -11.38 2.92
C LEU A 125 -11.57 -12.39 4.00
N ILE A 126 -10.30 -12.48 4.35
CA ILE A 126 -9.82 -13.35 5.42
C ILE A 126 -10.36 -12.87 6.77
N GLY A 127 -10.28 -11.57 7.05
CA GLY A 127 -10.73 -10.97 8.30
C GLY A 127 -12.22 -11.21 8.53
N THR A 128 -13.06 -10.92 7.54
CA THR A 128 -14.50 -11.14 7.63
C THR A 128 -14.84 -12.62 7.82
N GLY A 129 -14.11 -13.51 7.13
CA GLY A 129 -14.23 -14.97 7.33
C GLY A 129 -13.84 -15.39 8.74
N LEU A 130 -12.77 -14.85 9.32
CA LEU A 130 -12.35 -15.12 10.67
C LEU A 130 -13.34 -14.59 11.72
N PHE A 131 -13.87 -13.39 11.54
CA PHE A 131 -14.88 -12.83 12.46
C PHE A 131 -16.17 -13.66 12.49
N SER A 132 -16.51 -14.37 11.42
CA SER A 132 -17.66 -15.28 11.40
C SER A 132 -17.50 -16.50 12.31
N LEU A 133 -16.27 -16.81 12.79
CA LEU A 133 -16.00 -17.90 13.72
C LEU A 133 -16.42 -17.59 15.18
N GLY A 134 -16.79 -16.35 15.47
CA GLY A 134 -17.39 -15.96 16.74
C GLY A 134 -16.53 -15.05 17.62
N ALA A 135 -17.08 -14.68 18.78
CA ALA A 135 -16.53 -13.69 19.69
C ALA A 135 -15.08 -13.95 20.15
N TYR A 136 -14.64 -15.20 20.20
CA TYR A 136 -13.26 -15.52 20.59
C TYR A 136 -12.24 -14.91 19.63
N VAL A 137 -12.55 -14.85 18.34
CA VAL A 137 -11.68 -14.25 17.32
C VAL A 137 -11.61 -12.74 17.52
N GLU A 138 -12.73 -12.10 17.82
CA GLU A 138 -12.78 -10.67 18.13
C GLU A 138 -11.89 -10.31 19.33
N PHE A 139 -11.92 -11.10 20.41
CA PHE A 139 -11.04 -10.90 21.56
C PHE A 139 -9.56 -11.07 21.21
N VAL A 140 -9.22 -12.05 20.39
CA VAL A 140 -7.81 -12.24 19.93
C VAL A 140 -7.35 -11.05 19.11
N PHE A 141 -8.17 -10.54 18.18
CA PHE A 141 -7.82 -9.36 17.38
C PHE A 141 -7.71 -8.10 18.26
N ALA A 142 -8.66 -7.88 19.17
CA ALA A 142 -8.61 -6.75 20.10
C ALA A 142 -7.33 -6.80 20.96
N PHE A 143 -6.95 -7.98 21.45
CA PHE A 143 -5.73 -8.16 22.22
C PHE A 143 -4.47 -7.88 21.36
N MET A 144 -4.43 -8.37 20.13
CA MET A 144 -3.32 -8.10 19.20
C MET A 144 -3.17 -6.59 18.93
N VAL A 145 -4.27 -5.89 18.66
CA VAL A 145 -4.26 -4.44 18.45
C VAL A 145 -3.78 -3.71 19.70
N ALA A 146 -4.30 -4.06 20.89
CA ALA A 146 -3.87 -3.47 22.15
C ALA A 146 -2.38 -3.71 22.42
N LEU A 147 -1.89 -4.93 22.16
CA LEU A 147 -0.48 -5.27 22.31
C LEU A 147 0.39 -4.46 21.34
N SER A 148 -0.01 -4.34 20.09
CA SER A 148 0.68 -3.54 19.08
C SER A 148 0.77 -2.06 19.50
N ALA A 149 -0.33 -1.48 20.00
CA ALA A 149 -0.35 -0.11 20.50
C ALA A 149 0.63 0.10 21.66
N VAL A 150 0.65 -0.83 22.63
CA VAL A 150 1.59 -0.77 23.77
C VAL A 150 3.04 -0.90 23.30
N LEU A 151 3.32 -1.79 22.37
CA LEU A 151 4.67 -1.97 21.81
C LEU A 151 5.13 -0.71 21.05
N MET A 152 4.21 -0.06 20.34
CA MET A 152 4.48 1.17 19.60
C MET A 152 4.83 2.33 20.53
N ILE A 153 4.08 2.50 21.65
CA ILE A 153 4.34 3.52 22.67
C ILE A 153 5.70 3.25 23.37
N LYS A 154 6.03 1.98 23.63
CA LYS A 154 7.31 1.62 24.27
C LYS A 154 8.52 1.79 23.34
N LYS A 155 8.32 1.68 22.04
CA LYS A 155 9.35 1.89 21.01
C LYS A 155 9.59 3.40 20.81
N LYS A 156 10.03 4.08 21.87
CA LYS A 156 10.33 5.51 21.92
C LYS A 156 11.39 5.86 20.88
N GLY A 157 11.07 6.77 20.00
CA GLY A 157 11.74 7.20 18.82
C GLY A 157 13.27 7.19 18.87
N ASN A 158 13.84 6.48 17.94
CA ASN A 158 15.06 6.90 17.27
C ASN A 158 14.59 7.64 16.00
N ASP A 159 14.36 8.93 16.13
CA ASP A 159 14.01 9.85 15.04
C ASP A 159 15.20 10.13 14.11
N GLY A 160 16.05 9.15 13.91
CA GLY A 160 17.02 9.12 12.82
C GLY A 160 16.38 8.47 11.59
N ILE A 161 16.82 8.82 10.40
CA ILE A 161 16.46 8.18 9.13
C ILE A 161 16.33 6.68 9.37
N SER A 162 15.11 6.16 9.27
CA SER A 162 14.80 4.78 9.62
C SER A 162 15.69 3.86 8.80
N ASP A 163 16.56 3.10 9.46
CA ASP A 163 17.42 2.13 8.77
C ASP A 163 16.56 0.91 8.34
N PHE A 164 16.10 0.95 7.11
CA PHE A 164 15.30 -0.11 6.53
C PHE A 164 16.08 -1.41 6.27
N SER A 165 17.38 -1.46 6.50
CA SER A 165 18.16 -2.70 6.37
C SER A 165 17.69 -3.79 7.34
N ASN A 166 17.12 -3.37 8.48
CA ASN A 166 16.54 -4.26 9.49
C ASN A 166 15.07 -4.57 9.29
N HIS A 167 14.41 -3.90 8.33
CA HIS A 167 13.00 -4.09 8.05
C HIS A 167 12.69 -5.55 7.65
N PRO A 168 11.59 -6.16 8.14
CA PRO A 168 11.25 -7.55 7.84
C PRO A 168 11.11 -7.81 6.33
N ALA A 169 10.49 -6.90 5.58
CA ALA A 169 10.38 -7.01 4.13
C ALA A 169 11.75 -7.04 3.44
N TYR A 170 12.72 -6.22 3.88
CA TYR A 170 14.08 -6.23 3.34
C TYR A 170 14.74 -7.60 3.56
N LYS A 171 14.64 -8.16 4.79
CA LYS A 171 15.19 -9.47 5.12
C LYS A 171 14.51 -10.59 4.33
N PHE A 172 13.19 -10.52 4.17
CA PHE A 172 12.40 -11.47 3.41
C PHE A 172 12.79 -11.49 1.93
N VAL A 173 12.81 -10.33 1.28
CA VAL A 173 13.22 -10.22 -0.14
C VAL A 173 14.64 -10.75 -0.33
N LYS A 174 15.58 -10.35 0.54
CA LYS A 174 16.98 -10.77 0.47
C LYS A 174 17.16 -12.29 0.67
N PHE A 175 16.26 -12.92 1.42
CA PHE A 175 16.28 -14.37 1.62
C PHE A 175 15.89 -15.10 0.33
N PHE A 176 14.86 -14.64 -0.38
CA PHE A 176 14.35 -15.31 -1.57
C PHE A 176 15.08 -14.93 -2.85
N VAL A 177 15.43 -13.66 -3.01
CA VAL A 177 15.99 -13.12 -4.26
C VAL A 177 17.30 -12.38 -3.98
N PRO A 178 18.38 -12.67 -4.75
CA PRO A 178 19.61 -11.90 -4.65
C PRO A 178 19.37 -10.45 -5.07
N LEU A 179 20.05 -9.52 -4.39
CA LEU A 179 19.89 -8.09 -4.60
C LEU A 179 20.99 -7.54 -5.49
N TYR A 180 20.61 -6.67 -6.42
CA TYR A 180 21.52 -5.83 -7.18
C TYR A 180 21.42 -4.39 -6.63
N PRO A 181 22.52 -3.78 -6.13
CA PRO A 181 22.43 -2.54 -5.34
C PRO A 181 22.22 -1.28 -6.17
N LYS A 182 22.23 -1.34 -7.49
CA LYS A 182 22.01 -0.19 -8.37
C LYS A 182 20.64 -0.23 -9.05
N LEU A 183 20.12 0.95 -9.33
CA LEU A 183 18.94 1.12 -10.18
C LEU A 183 19.30 0.78 -11.63
N VAL A 184 18.49 -0.05 -12.27
CA VAL A 184 18.64 -0.41 -13.68
C VAL A 184 17.38 0.02 -14.43
N GLY A 185 17.41 1.25 -14.93
CA GLY A 185 16.22 1.85 -15.53
C GLY A 185 15.02 1.73 -14.58
N HIS A 186 13.84 1.47 -15.13
CA HIS A 186 12.60 1.29 -14.37
C HIS A 186 12.29 -0.17 -13.98
N ASN A 187 13.29 -1.07 -13.97
CA ASN A 187 13.06 -2.49 -13.76
C ASN A 187 13.08 -2.87 -12.29
N PHE A 188 12.07 -3.62 -11.84
CA PHE A 188 12.03 -4.24 -10.51
C PHE A 188 12.96 -5.44 -10.39
N PHE A 189 13.10 -6.18 -11.49
CA PHE A 189 13.96 -7.34 -11.58
C PHE A 189 14.88 -7.24 -12.78
N VAL A 190 16.11 -7.75 -12.63
CA VAL A 190 17.13 -7.74 -13.68
C VAL A 190 17.70 -9.13 -13.84
N SER A 191 17.89 -9.57 -15.09
CA SER A 191 18.48 -10.88 -15.38
C SER A 191 19.96 -10.91 -15.05
N ASN A 192 20.48 -12.12 -14.76
CA ASN A 192 21.91 -12.31 -14.51
C ASN A 192 22.78 -11.84 -15.69
N ALA A 193 22.34 -12.08 -16.92
CA ALA A 193 23.08 -11.64 -18.11
C ALA A 193 23.30 -10.13 -18.10
N HIS A 194 22.28 -9.36 -17.85
CA HIS A 194 22.37 -7.90 -17.78
C HIS A 194 23.21 -7.42 -16.58
N VAL A 195 23.09 -8.07 -15.42
CA VAL A 195 23.92 -7.75 -14.26
C VAL A 195 25.38 -8.00 -14.53
N GLN A 196 25.74 -9.10 -15.22
CA GLN A 196 27.12 -9.38 -15.58
C GLN A 196 27.69 -8.37 -16.60
N GLU A 197 26.85 -7.87 -17.50
CA GLU A 197 27.20 -6.81 -18.43
C GLU A 197 27.45 -5.47 -17.70
N GLU A 198 26.58 -5.12 -16.78
CA GLU A 198 26.72 -3.93 -15.94
C GLU A 198 27.97 -3.99 -15.04
N LEU A 199 28.32 -5.15 -14.50
CA LEU A 199 29.52 -5.33 -13.67
C LEU A 199 30.84 -5.21 -14.45
N LYS A 200 30.81 -5.33 -15.79
CA LYS A 200 31.99 -5.11 -16.63
C LYS A 200 32.35 -3.63 -16.79
N LYS A 201 31.38 -2.74 -16.56
CA LYS A 201 31.62 -1.29 -16.61
C LYS A 201 32.54 -0.84 -15.49
N GLU A 202 33.50 0.05 -15.79
CA GLU A 202 34.48 0.56 -14.82
C GLU A 202 33.84 1.09 -13.54
N GLU A 203 32.70 1.79 -13.67
CA GLU A 203 31.95 2.37 -12.55
C GLU A 203 31.40 1.31 -11.57
N ASN A 204 31.27 0.06 -12.01
CA ASN A 204 30.59 -0.99 -11.26
C ASN A 204 31.52 -2.08 -10.73
N LYS A 205 32.82 -1.98 -11.00
CA LYS A 205 33.84 -2.98 -10.58
C LYS A 205 33.90 -3.18 -9.06
N HIS A 206 33.50 -2.19 -8.28
CA HIS A 206 33.47 -2.27 -6.83
C HIS A 206 32.27 -3.01 -6.25
N ILE A 207 31.27 -3.37 -7.09
CA ILE A 207 30.04 -4.04 -6.64
C ILE A 207 30.31 -5.53 -6.46
N VAL A 208 30.23 -5.98 -5.21
CA VAL A 208 30.35 -7.40 -4.87
C VAL A 208 28.97 -8.00 -4.65
N LEU A 209 28.57 -8.93 -5.49
CA LEU A 209 27.32 -9.64 -5.33
C LEU A 209 27.44 -10.68 -4.22
N LYS A 210 26.68 -10.52 -3.15
CA LYS A 210 26.68 -11.45 -2.01
C LYS A 210 26.10 -12.83 -2.33
N ARG A 211 25.26 -12.93 -3.35
CA ARG A 211 24.60 -14.16 -3.80
C ARG A 211 24.42 -14.15 -5.30
N LYS A 212 24.66 -15.28 -5.97
CA LYS A 212 24.41 -15.45 -7.42
C LYS A 212 23.01 -16.00 -7.63
N GLY A 213 22.29 -15.53 -8.65
CA GLY A 213 20.96 -16.00 -9.05
C GLY A 213 20.71 -15.75 -10.51
N LEU A 214 19.62 -16.30 -11.03
CA LEU A 214 19.17 -16.06 -12.41
C LEU A 214 18.55 -14.67 -12.59
N VAL A 215 17.93 -14.17 -11.53
CA VAL A 215 17.26 -12.88 -11.48
C VAL A 215 17.65 -12.18 -10.18
N TYR A 216 17.84 -10.87 -10.26
CA TYR A 216 18.17 -10.00 -9.13
C TYR A 216 17.07 -8.97 -8.91
N ALA A 217 16.73 -8.72 -7.65
CA ALA A 217 15.83 -7.64 -7.28
C ALA A 217 16.60 -6.31 -7.21
N THR A 218 16.00 -5.26 -7.73
CA THR A 218 16.54 -3.90 -7.69
C THR A 218 16.08 -3.15 -6.44
N PRO A 219 16.69 -1.99 -6.12
CA PRO A 219 16.20 -1.11 -5.06
C PRO A 219 14.74 -0.68 -5.23
N LEU A 220 14.24 -0.57 -6.48
CA LEU A 220 12.83 -0.27 -6.75
C LEU A 220 11.89 -1.36 -6.22
N PHE A 221 12.25 -2.64 -6.40
CA PHE A 221 11.46 -3.74 -5.86
C PHE A 221 11.49 -3.78 -4.33
N LEU A 222 12.66 -3.53 -3.73
CA LEU A 222 12.77 -3.42 -2.28
C LEU A 222 11.91 -2.30 -1.72
N CYS A 223 11.94 -1.14 -2.37
CA CYS A 223 11.11 0.00 -2.01
C CYS A 223 9.62 -0.39 -2.05
N LEU A 224 9.17 -1.00 -3.14
CA LEU A 224 7.80 -1.49 -3.28
C LEU A 224 7.45 -2.48 -2.15
N ALA A 225 8.29 -3.48 -1.90
CA ALA A 225 8.03 -4.48 -0.87
C ALA A 225 7.96 -3.89 0.55
N ILE A 226 8.78 -2.89 0.85
CA ILE A 226 8.74 -2.21 2.15
C ILE A 226 7.47 -1.37 2.27
N VAL A 227 7.10 -0.61 1.24
CA VAL A 227 5.88 0.19 1.20
C VAL A 227 4.66 -0.69 1.42
N GLU A 228 4.52 -1.79 0.65
CA GLU A 228 3.41 -2.73 0.78
C GLU A 228 3.32 -3.37 2.17
N THR A 229 4.48 -3.73 2.74
CA THR A 229 4.51 -4.33 4.07
C THR A 229 4.16 -3.30 5.15
N SER A 230 4.57 -2.04 4.96
CA SER A 230 4.23 -0.96 5.90
C SER A 230 2.74 -0.59 5.85
N ASP A 231 2.10 -0.71 4.69
CA ASP A 231 0.66 -0.45 4.53
C ASP A 231 -0.21 -1.51 5.23
N VAL A 232 0.31 -2.72 5.42
CA VAL A 232 -0.39 -3.85 6.06
C VAL A 232 -0.16 -3.92 7.57
N MET A 233 0.93 -3.34 8.09
CA MET A 233 1.33 -3.41 9.51
C MET A 233 0.72 -2.30 10.35
#